data_45b10efbbb577a6b65c71b00bcbf46ad
#
_entry.id   45b10efbbb577a6b65c71b00bcbf46ad
#
_cell.length_a   1.000
_cell.length_b   1.000
_cell.length_c   1.000
_cell.angle_alpha   90.00
_cell.angle_beta   90.00
_cell.angle_gamma   90.00
#
_symmetry.space_group_name_H-M   'P 1'
#
loop_
_entity.id
_entity.type
_entity.pdbx_description
1 polymer ?
#
loop_
_entity_poly.entity_id
_entity_poly.type
_entity_poly.pdbx_seq_one_letter_code
_entity_poly.pdbx_strand_id
1 'polypeptide(L)'
;MFEATFSALGQMTSPVFRRVLLKAIGLAVIMLVLISIGLNRLFTWMATAGTTWAEAQTGAVPHTAWEVLVWIISIAATLGIVTGAIFLMPAVTAFVGSFFVDELAEDVERTHYPAHPPGKALPLPLAMYEGIKTALLAALVYLLALPFLFFAGFGLVILFFATAYLLSREYFLLTAMRFHPPDEAKAMRRARRGTIFAAGIPIALFVSIPIVNLATPLFATALMVHILKRVEGRRMELIEPKRI
;
A
#
# COMPACT_ATOMS: atom_id res chain seq x y z
N MET A 1 -12.34 -13.76 14.49
CA MET A 1 -12.26 -12.92 13.29
C MET A 1 -12.96 -11.59 13.54
N PHE A 2 -14.27 -11.58 13.76
CA PHE A 2 -15.02 -10.34 13.97
C PHE A 2 -14.44 -9.46 15.10
N GLU A 3 -14.11 -10.05 16.24
CA GLU A 3 -13.48 -9.30 17.36
C GLU A 3 -12.19 -8.60 16.95
N ALA A 4 -11.28 -9.30 16.22
CA ALA A 4 -10.02 -8.70 15.74
C ALA A 4 -10.28 -7.53 14.77
N THR A 5 -11.27 -7.67 13.90
CA THR A 5 -11.67 -6.61 12.96
C THR A 5 -12.27 -5.42 13.71
N PHE A 6 -13.17 -5.66 14.69
CA PHE A 6 -13.74 -4.59 15.51
C PHE A 6 -12.69 -3.91 16.40
N SER A 7 -11.74 -4.68 16.96
CA SER A 7 -10.63 -4.10 17.73
C SER A 7 -9.75 -3.21 16.85
N ALA A 8 -9.40 -3.66 15.63
CA ALA A 8 -8.64 -2.87 14.69
C ALA A 8 -9.40 -1.60 14.23
N LEU A 9 -10.72 -1.69 14.01
CA LEU A 9 -11.57 -0.53 13.72
C LEU A 9 -11.63 0.45 14.90
N GLY A 10 -11.78 -0.07 16.13
CA GLY A 10 -11.76 0.75 17.35
C GLY A 10 -10.44 1.52 17.50
N GLN A 11 -9.33 0.92 17.10
CA GLN A 11 -8.01 1.57 17.15
C GLN A 11 -7.86 2.73 16.16
N MET A 12 -8.64 2.76 15.07
CA MET A 12 -8.62 3.90 14.13
C MET A 12 -9.02 5.22 14.79
N THR A 13 -9.76 5.16 15.90
CA THR A 13 -10.12 6.34 16.69
C THR A 13 -9.04 6.75 17.70
N SER A 14 -8.01 5.92 17.89
CA SER A 14 -6.93 6.20 18.85
C SER A 14 -6.14 7.46 18.46
N PRO A 15 -5.62 8.22 19.42
CA PRO A 15 -4.82 9.41 19.17
C PRO A 15 -3.54 9.10 18.37
N VAL A 16 -2.94 7.92 18.60
CA VAL A 16 -1.73 7.48 17.91
C VAL A 16 -2.04 7.20 16.45
N PHE A 17 -3.09 6.41 16.16
CA PHE A 17 -3.51 6.13 14.78
C PHE A 17 -3.78 7.41 14.00
N ARG A 18 -4.56 8.33 14.57
CA ARG A 18 -4.89 9.62 13.92
C ARG A 18 -3.65 10.47 13.67
N ARG A 19 -2.70 10.51 14.60
CA ARG A 19 -1.42 11.21 14.44
C ARG A 19 -0.59 10.61 13.31
N VAL A 20 -0.45 9.28 13.29
CA VAL A 20 0.30 8.55 12.26
C VAL A 20 -0.35 8.73 10.89
N LEU A 21 -1.68 8.62 10.80
CA LEU A 21 -2.43 8.84 9.58
C LEU A 21 -2.23 10.27 9.03
N LEU A 22 -2.33 11.28 9.90
CA LEU A 22 -2.10 12.68 9.50
C LEU A 22 -0.66 12.93 9.03
N LYS A 23 0.34 12.36 9.72
CA LYS A 23 1.74 12.40 9.28
C LYS A 23 1.90 11.77 7.88
N ALA A 24 1.31 10.58 7.67
CA ALA A 24 1.39 9.87 6.40
C ALA A 24 0.72 10.64 5.26
N ILE A 25 -0.47 11.18 5.48
CA ILE A 25 -1.18 12.01 4.50
C ILE A 25 -0.40 13.30 4.21
N GLY A 26 0.06 13.99 5.26
CA GLY A 26 0.83 15.23 5.10
C GLY A 26 2.10 15.01 4.27
N LEU A 27 2.86 13.97 4.58
CA LEU A 27 4.08 13.63 3.83
C LEU A 27 3.76 13.19 2.39
N ALA A 28 2.67 12.44 2.18
CA ALA A 28 2.21 12.06 0.85
C ALA A 28 1.84 13.28 -0.01
N VAL A 29 1.14 14.26 0.57
CA VAL A 29 0.82 15.52 -0.11
C VAL A 29 2.09 16.27 -0.48
N ILE A 30 3.05 16.39 0.44
CA ILE A 30 4.35 17.04 0.16
C ILE A 30 5.06 16.31 -0.99
N MET A 31 5.13 14.99 -0.96
CA MET A 31 5.72 14.20 -2.05
C MET A 31 5.02 14.43 -3.38
N LEU A 32 3.69 14.43 -3.40
CA LEU A 32 2.91 14.67 -4.63
C LEU A 32 3.16 16.07 -5.19
N VAL A 33 3.24 17.10 -4.31
CA VAL A 33 3.59 18.45 -4.72
C VAL A 33 5.00 18.50 -5.33
N LEU A 34 5.99 17.87 -4.68
CA LEU A 34 7.36 17.82 -5.20
C LEU A 34 7.45 17.09 -6.54
N ILE A 35 6.75 15.96 -6.67
CA ILE A 35 6.66 15.21 -7.94
C ILE A 35 6.00 16.05 -9.01
N SER A 36 4.90 16.76 -8.70
CA SER A 36 4.21 17.63 -9.65
C SER A 36 5.08 18.79 -10.11
N ILE A 37 5.84 19.43 -9.21
CA ILE A 37 6.81 20.47 -9.55
C ILE A 37 7.91 19.89 -10.43
N GLY A 38 8.46 18.73 -10.08
CA GLY A 38 9.49 18.06 -10.86
C GLY A 38 9.02 17.71 -12.29
N LEU A 39 7.83 17.14 -12.43
CA LEU A 39 7.21 16.83 -13.71
C LEU A 39 6.97 18.09 -14.53
N ASN A 40 6.43 19.15 -13.92
CA ASN A 40 6.22 20.43 -14.61
C ASN A 40 7.54 21.00 -15.14
N ARG A 41 8.61 20.98 -14.33
CA ARG A 41 9.95 21.42 -14.75
C ARG A 41 10.49 20.57 -15.90
N LEU A 42 10.30 19.23 -15.82
CA LEU A 42 10.72 18.32 -16.88
C LEU A 42 9.98 18.58 -18.19
N PHE A 43 8.64 18.74 -18.15
CA PHE A 43 7.85 19.06 -19.33
C PHE A 43 8.21 20.41 -19.93
N THR A 44 8.43 21.44 -19.12
CA THR A 44 8.87 22.77 -19.58
C THR A 44 10.24 22.66 -20.27
N TRP A 45 11.19 21.93 -19.67
CA TRP A 45 12.50 21.71 -20.25
C TRP A 45 12.41 20.95 -21.59
N MET A 46 11.59 19.90 -21.65
CA MET A 46 11.38 19.16 -22.91
C MET A 46 10.73 20.02 -23.99
N ALA A 47 9.76 20.87 -23.62
CA ALA A 47 9.11 21.80 -24.55
C ALA A 47 10.12 22.81 -25.13
N THR A 48 10.94 23.44 -24.28
CA THR A 48 11.97 24.41 -24.73
C THR A 48 13.07 23.74 -25.57
N ALA A 49 13.52 22.54 -25.17
CA ALA A 49 14.48 21.76 -25.98
C ALA A 49 13.88 21.37 -27.33
N GLY A 50 12.59 21.02 -27.37
CA GLY A 50 11.88 20.69 -28.61
C GLY A 50 11.73 21.89 -29.54
N THR A 51 11.48 23.09 -29.01
CA THR A 51 11.39 24.34 -29.82
C THR A 51 12.72 24.67 -30.46
N THR A 52 13.80 24.67 -29.68
CA THR A 52 15.15 24.97 -30.22
C THR A 52 15.60 23.97 -31.28
N TRP A 53 15.26 22.70 -31.09
CA TRP A 53 15.54 21.67 -32.08
C TRP A 53 14.73 21.85 -33.37
N ALA A 54 13.43 22.17 -33.27
CA ALA A 54 12.55 22.41 -34.41
C ALA A 54 12.99 23.62 -35.23
N GLU A 55 13.33 24.73 -34.56
CA GLU A 55 13.87 25.94 -35.22
C GLU A 55 15.16 25.68 -35.96
N ALA A 56 16.05 24.85 -35.39
CA ALA A 56 17.32 24.49 -36.03
C ALA A 56 17.13 23.64 -37.31
N GLN A 57 16.03 22.84 -37.39
CA GLN A 57 15.79 21.94 -38.53
C GLN A 57 14.93 22.54 -39.64
N THR A 58 13.97 23.41 -39.31
CA THR A 58 12.94 23.85 -40.27
C THR A 58 13.05 25.33 -40.67
N GLY A 59 13.98 26.09 -40.09
CA GLY A 59 13.94 27.54 -40.18
C GLY A 59 12.76 28.12 -39.44
N ALA A 60 12.52 29.44 -39.52
CA ALA A 60 11.46 30.11 -38.72
C ALA A 60 10.08 29.46 -38.95
N VAL A 61 9.61 28.69 -37.95
CA VAL A 61 8.23 28.20 -37.90
C VAL A 61 7.29 29.42 -37.73
N PRO A 62 6.14 29.47 -38.41
CA PRO A 62 5.17 30.54 -38.18
C PRO A 62 4.83 30.63 -36.68
N HIS A 63 5.23 31.70 -36.02
CA HIS A 63 5.14 31.85 -34.57
C HIS A 63 3.74 31.56 -34.01
N THR A 64 2.70 31.96 -34.72
CA THR A 64 1.30 31.76 -34.29
C THR A 64 0.86 30.28 -34.16
N ALA A 65 1.18 29.43 -35.13
CA ALA A 65 0.78 28.00 -35.07
C ALA A 65 1.57 27.27 -33.97
N TRP A 66 2.82 27.61 -33.78
CA TRP A 66 3.68 27.01 -32.75
C TRP A 66 3.27 27.43 -31.34
N GLU A 67 2.95 28.70 -31.12
CA GLU A 67 2.47 29.23 -29.85
C GLU A 67 1.17 28.52 -29.42
N VAL A 68 0.22 28.36 -30.36
CA VAL A 68 -1.03 27.63 -30.08
C VAL A 68 -0.77 26.18 -29.70
N LEU A 69 0.15 25.50 -30.41
CA LEU A 69 0.50 24.12 -30.11
C LEU A 69 1.13 23.99 -28.73
N VAL A 70 2.08 24.87 -28.38
CA VAL A 70 2.74 24.90 -27.06
C VAL A 70 1.69 25.19 -25.97
N TRP A 71 0.73 26.07 -26.21
CA TRP A 71 -0.34 26.39 -25.27
C TRP A 71 -1.25 25.17 -25.02
N ILE A 72 -1.67 24.47 -26.09
CA ILE A 72 -2.47 23.23 -25.98
C ILE A 72 -1.72 22.14 -25.22
N ILE A 73 -0.44 21.92 -25.54
CA ILE A 73 0.41 20.93 -24.85
C ILE A 73 0.57 21.28 -23.37
N SER A 74 0.75 22.56 -23.04
CA SER A 74 0.91 23.03 -21.66
C SER A 74 -0.36 22.78 -20.82
N ILE A 75 -1.54 23.05 -21.39
CA ILE A 75 -2.81 22.76 -20.73
C ILE A 75 -2.98 21.24 -20.55
N ALA A 76 -2.74 20.45 -21.61
CA ALA A 76 -2.84 19.01 -21.55
C ALA A 76 -1.87 18.40 -20.52
N ALA A 77 -0.64 18.90 -20.46
CA ALA A 77 0.36 18.50 -19.47
C ALA A 77 -0.08 18.86 -18.04
N THR A 78 -0.59 20.07 -17.83
CA THR A 78 -1.08 20.50 -16.51
C THR A 78 -2.25 19.62 -16.05
N LEU A 79 -3.24 19.40 -16.92
CA LEU A 79 -4.38 18.53 -16.62
C LEU A 79 -3.91 17.07 -16.37
N GLY A 80 -2.95 16.60 -17.16
CA GLY A 80 -2.33 15.28 -16.99
C GLY A 80 -1.61 15.14 -15.65
N ILE A 81 -0.85 16.16 -15.23
CA ILE A 81 -0.16 16.18 -13.93
C ILE A 81 -1.16 16.15 -12.77
N VAL A 82 -2.20 16.99 -12.82
CA VAL A 82 -3.23 17.05 -11.77
C VAL A 82 -3.99 15.74 -11.67
N THR A 83 -4.44 15.22 -12.82
CA THR A 83 -5.14 13.93 -12.89
C THR A 83 -4.23 12.80 -12.40
N GLY A 84 -2.99 12.76 -12.88
CA GLY A 84 -1.99 11.78 -12.45
C GLY A 84 -1.71 11.84 -10.95
N ALA A 85 -1.63 13.03 -10.35
CA ALA A 85 -1.45 13.18 -8.91
C ALA A 85 -2.63 12.58 -8.11
N ILE A 86 -3.87 12.77 -8.57
CA ILE A 86 -5.06 12.18 -7.93
C ILE A 86 -4.98 10.63 -7.98
N PHE A 87 -4.62 10.06 -9.14
CA PHE A 87 -4.48 8.61 -9.30
C PHE A 87 -3.27 8.03 -8.54
N LEU A 88 -2.19 8.80 -8.41
CA LEU A 88 -0.99 8.40 -7.66
C LEU A 88 -1.14 8.55 -6.15
N MET A 89 -2.09 9.36 -5.67
CA MET A 89 -2.27 9.63 -4.24
C MET A 89 -2.39 8.35 -3.38
N PRO A 90 -3.18 7.33 -3.74
CA PRO A 90 -3.26 6.10 -2.96
C PRO A 90 -1.92 5.35 -2.90
N ALA A 91 -1.20 5.28 -4.01
CA ALA A 91 0.10 4.61 -4.08
C ALA A 91 1.16 5.33 -3.24
N VAL A 92 1.23 6.66 -3.35
CA VAL A 92 2.15 7.49 -2.57
C VAL A 92 1.81 7.40 -1.08
N THR A 93 0.52 7.45 -0.71
CA THR A 93 0.10 7.33 0.69
C THR A 93 0.41 5.94 1.25
N ALA A 94 0.21 4.87 0.47
CA ALA A 94 0.60 3.52 0.88
C ALA A 94 2.12 3.39 1.07
N PHE A 95 2.91 3.97 0.16
CA PHE A 95 4.36 4.01 0.27
C PHE A 95 4.81 4.78 1.52
N VAL A 96 4.30 5.99 1.71
CA VAL A 96 4.61 6.79 2.90
C VAL A 96 4.10 6.12 4.18
N GLY A 97 2.90 5.55 4.14
CA GLY A 97 2.30 4.82 5.26
C GLY A 97 3.17 3.65 5.72
N SER A 98 3.89 3.00 4.80
CA SER A 98 4.78 1.89 5.13
C SER A 98 5.91 2.25 6.10
N PHE A 99 6.36 3.51 6.11
CA PHE A 99 7.36 3.99 7.09
C PHE A 99 6.80 4.11 8.52
N PHE A 100 5.50 4.22 8.67
CA PHE A 100 4.82 4.38 9.96
C PHE A 100 4.13 3.10 10.46
N VAL A 101 4.18 2.03 9.68
CA VAL A 101 3.59 0.72 10.02
C VAL A 101 4.20 0.16 11.30
N ASP A 102 5.50 0.31 11.49
CA ASP A 102 6.19 -0.16 12.68
C ASP A 102 5.83 0.62 13.94
N GLU A 103 5.69 1.96 13.84
CA GLU A 103 5.24 2.83 14.96
C GLU A 103 3.83 2.40 15.43
N LEU A 104 2.94 2.12 14.47
CA LEU A 104 1.58 1.68 14.80
C LEU A 104 1.56 0.24 15.34
N ALA A 105 2.32 -0.68 14.73
CA ALA A 105 2.38 -2.06 15.19
C ALA A 105 2.84 -2.13 16.65
N GLU A 106 3.88 -1.36 16.99
CA GLU A 106 4.39 -1.28 18.36
C GLU A 106 3.36 -0.70 19.33
N ASP A 107 2.59 0.33 18.93
CA ASP A 107 1.51 0.90 19.75
C ASP A 107 0.41 -0.14 20.04
N VAL A 108 -0.03 -0.87 19.01
CA VAL A 108 -1.01 -1.96 19.15
C VAL A 108 -0.49 -3.08 20.06
N GLU A 109 0.78 -3.47 19.87
CA GLU A 109 1.44 -4.50 20.65
C GLU A 109 1.53 -4.10 22.14
N ARG A 110 1.97 -2.87 22.43
CA ARG A 110 2.08 -2.37 23.82
C ARG A 110 0.73 -2.17 24.50
N THR A 111 -0.27 -1.69 23.77
CA THR A 111 -1.59 -1.37 24.33
C THR A 111 -2.43 -2.61 24.57
N HIS A 112 -2.42 -3.59 23.65
CA HIS A 112 -3.30 -4.74 23.70
C HIS A 112 -2.60 -6.05 24.13
N TYR A 113 -1.28 -6.08 24.08
CA TYR A 113 -0.48 -7.28 24.41
C TYR A 113 0.72 -6.95 25.31
N PRO A 114 0.50 -6.24 26.43
CA PRO A 114 1.60 -5.77 27.31
C PRO A 114 2.42 -6.90 27.94
N ALA A 115 1.89 -8.11 28.01
CA ALA A 115 2.60 -9.27 28.53
C ALA A 115 3.71 -9.78 27.59
N HIS A 116 3.75 -9.31 26.34
CA HIS A 116 4.72 -9.74 25.33
C HIS A 116 5.60 -8.57 24.91
N PRO A 117 6.91 -8.78 24.73
CA PRO A 117 7.78 -7.72 24.21
C PRO A 117 7.31 -7.32 22.79
N PRO A 118 7.40 -6.03 22.44
CA PRO A 118 7.07 -5.58 21.10
C PRO A 118 8.02 -6.19 20.06
N GLY A 119 7.48 -6.40 18.86
CA GLY A 119 8.26 -6.93 17.73
C GLY A 119 9.34 -5.93 17.27
N LYS A 120 10.33 -6.43 16.56
CA LYS A 120 11.41 -5.61 15.99
C LYS A 120 11.10 -5.28 14.55
N ALA A 121 11.34 -4.03 14.13
CA ALA A 121 11.26 -3.64 12.73
C ALA A 121 12.20 -4.50 11.88
N LEU A 122 11.75 -4.83 10.66
CA LEU A 122 12.57 -5.60 9.73
C LEU A 122 13.80 -4.80 9.30
N PRO A 123 14.98 -5.43 9.21
CA PRO A 123 16.13 -4.81 8.57
C PRO A 123 15.80 -4.39 7.14
N LEU A 124 16.20 -3.17 6.76
CA LEU A 124 15.85 -2.58 5.46
C LEU A 124 16.14 -3.50 4.24
N PRO A 125 17.30 -4.19 4.15
CA PRO A 125 17.56 -5.10 3.02
C PRO A 125 16.57 -6.26 2.93
N LEU A 126 16.16 -6.82 4.08
CA LEU A 126 15.20 -7.90 4.13
C LEU A 126 13.78 -7.40 3.78
N ALA A 127 13.40 -6.23 4.27
CA ALA A 127 12.13 -5.60 3.94
C ALA A 127 12.03 -5.31 2.43
N MET A 128 13.10 -4.79 1.82
CA MET A 128 13.17 -4.55 0.37
C MET A 128 13.07 -5.87 -0.42
N TYR A 129 13.80 -6.89 -0.04
CA TYR A 129 13.77 -8.20 -0.71
C TYR A 129 12.36 -8.83 -0.70
N GLU A 130 11.74 -8.90 0.46
CA GLU A 130 10.37 -9.47 0.57
C GLU A 130 9.35 -8.54 -0.11
N GLY A 131 9.54 -7.22 -0.08
CA GLY A 131 8.70 -6.25 -0.79
C GLY A 131 8.75 -6.43 -2.31
N ILE A 132 9.94 -6.55 -2.91
CA ILE A 132 10.11 -6.80 -4.35
C ILE A 132 9.44 -8.13 -4.73
N LYS A 133 9.65 -9.16 -3.94
CA LYS A 133 9.06 -10.48 -4.18
C LYS A 133 7.53 -10.46 -4.11
N THR A 134 6.97 -9.68 -3.18
CA THR A 134 5.51 -9.48 -3.09
C THR A 134 5.00 -8.66 -4.27
N ALA A 135 5.72 -7.61 -4.68
CA ALA A 135 5.36 -6.81 -5.84
C ALA A 135 5.34 -7.63 -7.15
N LEU A 136 6.34 -8.50 -7.35
CA LEU A 136 6.37 -9.42 -8.50
C LEU A 136 5.20 -10.41 -8.47
N LEU A 137 4.88 -10.98 -7.30
CA LEU A 137 3.73 -11.85 -7.15
C LEU A 137 2.42 -11.09 -7.41
N ALA A 138 2.29 -9.87 -6.91
CA ALA A 138 1.12 -9.02 -7.15
C ALA A 138 0.96 -8.72 -8.64
N ALA A 139 2.04 -8.34 -9.31
CA ALA A 139 2.03 -8.10 -10.75
C ALA A 139 1.57 -9.34 -11.53
N LEU A 140 2.08 -10.53 -11.18
CA LEU A 140 1.66 -11.78 -11.81
C LEU A 140 0.18 -12.08 -11.56
N VAL A 141 -0.29 -11.96 -10.31
CA VAL A 141 -1.70 -12.25 -9.95
C VAL A 141 -2.64 -11.28 -10.67
N TYR A 142 -2.32 -9.98 -10.69
CA TYR A 142 -3.14 -9.00 -11.41
C TYR A 142 -3.10 -9.19 -12.92
N LEU A 143 -1.95 -9.54 -13.50
CA LEU A 143 -1.83 -9.84 -14.92
C LEU A 143 -2.72 -11.03 -15.31
N LEU A 144 -2.75 -12.08 -14.48
CA LEU A 144 -3.62 -13.24 -14.69
C LEU A 144 -5.10 -12.92 -14.44
N ALA A 145 -5.40 -11.93 -13.61
CA ALA A 145 -6.78 -11.49 -13.35
C ALA A 145 -7.33 -10.55 -14.44
N LEU A 146 -6.47 -9.82 -15.18
CA LEU A 146 -6.86 -8.87 -16.22
C LEU A 146 -7.85 -9.42 -17.27
N PRO A 147 -7.65 -10.63 -17.86
CA PRO A 147 -8.56 -11.17 -18.85
C PRO A 147 -10.00 -11.32 -18.33
N PHE A 148 -10.16 -11.55 -17.04
CA PHE A 148 -11.49 -11.73 -16.43
C PHE A 148 -12.29 -10.44 -16.32
N LEU A 149 -11.64 -9.26 -16.46
CA LEU A 149 -12.35 -7.97 -16.49
C LEU A 149 -13.31 -7.85 -17.69
N PHE A 150 -13.04 -8.58 -18.78
CA PHE A 150 -13.91 -8.61 -19.95
C PHE A 150 -15.19 -9.44 -19.71
N PHE A 151 -15.25 -10.25 -18.65
CA PHE A 151 -16.45 -11.02 -18.28
C PHE A 151 -17.29 -10.21 -17.30
N ALA A 152 -18.39 -9.63 -17.76
CA ALA A 152 -19.31 -8.73 -17.08
C ALA A 152 -19.50 -9.03 -15.57
N GLY A 153 -18.89 -8.22 -14.71
CA GLY A 153 -19.02 -8.28 -13.25
C GLY A 153 -18.14 -9.33 -12.55
N PHE A 154 -17.86 -10.47 -13.14
CA PHE A 154 -16.99 -11.51 -12.54
C PHE A 154 -15.56 -11.04 -12.33
N GLY A 155 -15.02 -10.21 -13.21
CA GLY A 155 -13.67 -9.68 -13.10
C GLY A 155 -13.44 -8.86 -11.83
N LEU A 156 -14.42 -8.06 -11.43
CA LEU A 156 -14.32 -7.28 -10.18
C LEU A 156 -14.31 -8.17 -8.94
N VAL A 157 -15.09 -9.24 -8.95
CA VAL A 157 -15.10 -10.23 -7.85
C VAL A 157 -13.76 -10.95 -7.76
N ILE A 158 -13.21 -11.37 -8.89
CA ILE A 158 -11.89 -12.02 -8.96
C ILE A 158 -10.79 -11.06 -8.46
N LEU A 159 -10.80 -9.80 -8.91
CA LEU A 159 -9.85 -8.78 -8.47
C LEU A 159 -9.98 -8.51 -6.97
N PHE A 160 -11.19 -8.45 -6.43
CA PHE A 160 -11.43 -8.27 -5.01
C PHE A 160 -10.79 -9.41 -4.19
N PHE A 161 -11.04 -10.66 -4.56
CA PHE A 161 -10.46 -11.80 -3.85
C PHE A 161 -8.95 -11.95 -4.08
N ALA A 162 -8.45 -11.58 -5.26
CA ALA A 162 -7.01 -11.50 -5.53
C ALA A 162 -6.34 -10.45 -4.61
N THR A 163 -6.94 -9.28 -4.48
CA THR A 163 -6.50 -8.22 -3.57
C THR A 163 -6.55 -8.69 -2.11
N ALA A 164 -7.64 -9.33 -1.68
CA ALA A 164 -7.76 -9.88 -0.33
C ALA A 164 -6.65 -10.90 -0.03
N TYR A 165 -6.35 -11.79 -1.00
CA TYR A 165 -5.28 -12.77 -0.89
C TYR A 165 -3.89 -12.12 -0.79
N LEU A 166 -3.59 -11.18 -1.68
CA LEU A 166 -2.29 -10.50 -1.73
C LEU A 166 -2.03 -9.72 -0.46
N LEU A 167 -2.98 -8.86 -0.06
CA LEU A 167 -2.83 -8.01 1.11
C LEU A 167 -2.78 -8.81 2.41
N SER A 168 -3.62 -9.84 2.54
CA SER A 168 -3.57 -10.71 3.72
C SER A 168 -2.23 -11.42 3.85
N ARG A 169 -1.66 -11.87 2.73
CA ARG A 169 -0.35 -12.52 2.69
C ARG A 169 0.76 -11.54 3.10
N GLU A 170 0.74 -10.36 2.51
CA GLU A 170 1.77 -9.35 2.71
C GLU A 170 1.78 -8.84 4.15
N TYR A 171 0.67 -8.30 4.61
CA TYR A 171 0.59 -7.73 5.95
C TYR A 171 0.78 -8.77 7.06
N PHE A 172 0.31 -10.01 6.86
CA PHE A 172 0.61 -11.08 7.81
C PHE A 172 2.10 -11.40 7.87
N LEU A 173 2.78 -11.52 6.73
CA LEU A 173 4.21 -11.81 6.70
C LEU A 173 5.02 -10.66 7.31
N LEU A 174 4.72 -9.41 6.96
CA LEU A 174 5.38 -8.24 7.53
C LEU A 174 5.23 -8.21 9.06
N THR A 175 4.01 -8.47 9.57
CA THR A 175 3.77 -8.51 11.02
C THR A 175 4.44 -9.70 11.68
N ALA A 176 4.37 -10.90 11.09
CA ALA A 176 4.96 -12.11 11.66
C ALA A 176 6.50 -12.06 11.68
N MET A 177 7.13 -11.48 10.66
CA MET A 177 8.59 -11.32 10.60
C MET A 177 9.15 -10.32 11.62
N ARG A 178 8.31 -9.55 12.31
CA ARG A 178 8.73 -8.73 13.46
C ARG A 178 9.11 -9.59 14.67
N PHE A 179 8.60 -10.82 14.75
CA PHE A 179 8.78 -11.74 15.87
C PHE A 179 9.51 -13.03 15.48
N HIS A 180 9.40 -13.45 14.22
CA HIS A 180 9.86 -14.74 13.72
C HIS A 180 10.75 -14.61 12.49
N PRO A 181 11.68 -15.54 12.27
CA PRO A 181 12.44 -15.64 11.03
C PRO A 181 11.49 -15.82 9.82
N PRO A 182 11.91 -15.38 8.61
CA PRO A 182 11.05 -15.43 7.42
C PRO A 182 10.46 -16.81 7.10
N ASP A 183 11.21 -17.87 7.33
CA ASP A 183 10.75 -19.24 7.01
C ASP A 183 9.68 -19.71 7.99
N GLU A 184 9.80 -19.37 9.27
CA GLU A 184 8.81 -19.62 10.28
C GLU A 184 7.53 -18.82 10.03
N ALA A 185 7.63 -17.54 9.72
CA ALA A 185 6.50 -16.70 9.35
C ALA A 185 5.74 -17.28 8.14
N LYS A 186 6.47 -17.77 7.12
CA LYS A 186 5.88 -18.45 5.95
C LYS A 186 5.21 -19.77 6.32
N ALA A 187 5.78 -20.54 7.25
CA ALA A 187 5.18 -21.78 7.75
C ALA A 187 3.88 -21.50 8.52
N MET A 188 3.88 -20.51 9.41
CA MET A 188 2.68 -20.06 10.14
C MET A 188 1.56 -19.64 9.18
N ARG A 189 1.90 -18.86 8.15
CA ARG A 189 0.95 -18.46 7.12
C ARG A 189 0.35 -19.66 6.38
N ARG A 190 1.17 -20.63 6.00
CA ARG A 190 0.69 -21.87 5.32
C ARG A 190 -0.23 -22.68 6.22
N ALA A 191 0.10 -22.83 7.49
CA ALA A 191 -0.69 -23.58 8.45
C ALA A 191 -2.07 -22.94 8.73
N ARG A 192 -2.19 -21.62 8.62
CA ARG A 192 -3.41 -20.85 8.94
C ARG A 192 -3.95 -20.05 7.75
N ARG A 193 -3.70 -20.51 6.52
CA ARG A 193 -4.02 -19.80 5.28
C ARG A 193 -5.47 -19.31 5.18
N GLY A 194 -6.44 -20.14 5.64
CA GLY A 194 -7.86 -19.76 5.59
C GLY A 194 -8.21 -18.62 6.54
N THR A 195 -7.68 -18.65 7.78
CA THR A 195 -7.88 -17.56 8.76
C THR A 195 -7.25 -16.26 8.28
N ILE A 196 -6.03 -16.35 7.73
CA ILE A 196 -5.29 -15.18 7.23
C ILE A 196 -5.98 -14.61 5.99
N PHE A 197 -6.41 -15.46 5.05
CA PHE A 197 -7.17 -15.03 3.87
C PHE A 197 -8.48 -14.33 4.26
N ALA A 198 -9.24 -14.89 5.21
CA ALA A 198 -10.48 -14.29 5.68
C ALA A 198 -10.25 -12.92 6.35
N ALA A 199 -9.07 -12.70 6.98
CA ALA A 199 -8.68 -11.38 7.47
C ALA A 199 -8.32 -10.40 6.34
N GLY A 200 -8.01 -10.90 5.15
CA GLY A 200 -7.79 -10.08 3.95
C GLY A 200 -9.06 -9.45 3.39
N ILE A 201 -10.24 -10.04 3.66
CA ILE A 201 -11.52 -9.52 3.14
C ILE A 201 -11.81 -8.10 3.65
N PRO A 202 -11.78 -7.81 4.96
CA PRO A 202 -11.94 -6.44 5.43
C PRO A 202 -10.85 -5.49 4.93
N ILE A 203 -9.62 -5.96 4.74
CA ILE A 203 -8.55 -5.12 4.16
C ILE A 203 -8.87 -4.77 2.70
N ALA A 204 -9.34 -5.74 1.90
CA ALA A 204 -9.74 -5.51 0.51
C ALA A 204 -10.94 -4.55 0.40
N LEU A 205 -11.89 -4.62 1.35
CA LEU A 205 -12.99 -3.64 1.45
C LEU A 205 -12.45 -2.23 1.70
N PHE A 206 -11.47 -2.05 2.58
CA PHE A 206 -10.84 -0.76 2.83
C PHE A 206 -10.18 -0.19 1.58
N VAL A 207 -9.43 -1.02 0.84
CA VAL A 207 -8.80 -0.62 -0.43
C VAL A 207 -9.83 -0.20 -1.47
N SER A 208 -11.01 -0.82 -1.48
CA SER A 208 -12.05 -0.55 -2.47
C SER A 208 -12.70 0.82 -2.30
N ILE A 209 -12.52 1.49 -1.15
CA ILE A 209 -13.10 2.82 -0.87
C ILE A 209 -11.98 3.86 -0.95
N PRO A 210 -11.96 4.77 -1.95
CA PRO A 210 -10.81 5.63 -2.24
C PRO A 210 -10.28 6.44 -1.05
N ILE A 211 -11.14 7.05 -0.25
CA ILE A 211 -10.73 7.84 0.92
C ILE A 211 -10.24 6.93 2.05
N VAL A 212 -10.95 5.83 2.29
CA VAL A 212 -10.62 4.86 3.34
C VAL A 212 -9.33 4.11 3.02
N ASN A 213 -9.03 3.93 1.74
CA ASN A 213 -7.80 3.31 1.27
C ASN A 213 -6.53 4.00 1.83
N LEU A 214 -6.56 5.29 2.09
CA LEU A 214 -5.43 6.02 2.70
C LEU A 214 -5.06 5.46 4.09
N ALA A 215 -6.02 4.89 4.81
CA ALA A 215 -5.80 4.27 6.11
C ALA A 215 -5.48 2.76 6.02
N THR A 216 -5.53 2.16 4.82
CA THR A 216 -5.37 0.70 4.65
C THR A 216 -4.08 0.16 5.24
N PRO A 217 -2.89 0.74 5.03
CA PRO A 217 -1.65 0.21 5.61
C PRO A 217 -1.72 0.11 7.13
N LEU A 218 -2.28 1.13 7.77
CA LEU A 218 -2.41 1.21 9.22
C LEU A 218 -3.46 0.22 9.75
N PHE A 219 -4.64 0.19 9.13
CA PHE A 219 -5.70 -0.75 9.50
C PHE A 219 -5.26 -2.21 9.31
N ALA A 220 -4.63 -2.53 8.17
CA ALA A 220 -4.17 -3.87 7.86
C ALA A 220 -3.10 -4.35 8.87
N THR A 221 -2.19 -3.46 9.27
CA THR A 221 -1.17 -3.75 10.28
C THR A 221 -1.81 -4.03 11.64
N ALA A 222 -2.68 -3.15 12.12
CA ALA A 222 -3.39 -3.34 13.39
C ALA A 222 -4.17 -4.67 13.40
N LEU A 223 -4.90 -4.95 12.33
CA LEU A 223 -5.65 -6.21 12.18
C LEU A 223 -4.72 -7.42 12.21
N MET A 224 -3.59 -7.38 11.49
CA MET A 224 -2.68 -8.53 11.41
C MET A 224 -1.88 -8.76 12.68
N VAL A 225 -1.62 -7.73 13.50
CA VAL A 225 -1.11 -7.92 14.87
C VAL A 225 -2.09 -8.77 15.69
N HIS A 226 -3.38 -8.43 15.70
CA HIS A 226 -4.39 -9.22 16.42
C HIS A 226 -4.52 -10.65 15.86
N ILE A 227 -4.47 -10.83 14.55
CA ILE A 227 -4.52 -12.15 13.91
C ILE A 227 -3.30 -12.98 14.26
N LEU A 228 -2.10 -12.39 14.24
CA LEU A 228 -0.86 -13.08 14.61
C LEU A 228 -0.92 -13.57 16.07
N LYS A 229 -1.24 -12.69 17.01
CA LYS A 229 -1.34 -13.05 18.43
C LYS A 229 -2.37 -14.15 18.68
N ARG A 230 -3.49 -14.13 17.97
CA ARG A 230 -4.48 -15.20 18.01
C ARG A 230 -3.96 -16.52 17.46
N VAL A 231 -3.18 -16.47 16.38
CA VAL A 231 -2.57 -17.68 15.78
C VAL A 231 -1.51 -18.25 16.70
N GLU A 232 -0.70 -17.43 17.35
CA GLU A 232 0.31 -17.81 18.34
C GLU A 232 -0.35 -18.47 19.57
N GLY A 233 -1.39 -17.88 20.14
CA GLY A 233 -2.12 -18.44 21.29
C GLY A 233 -2.69 -19.82 21.01
N ARG A 234 -3.30 -20.04 19.83
CA ARG A 234 -3.78 -21.37 19.43
C ARG A 234 -2.64 -22.37 19.23
N ARG A 235 -1.47 -21.92 18.76
CA ARG A 235 -0.30 -22.79 18.63
C ARG A 235 0.22 -23.24 20.00
N MET A 236 0.23 -22.35 20.98
CA MET A 236 0.62 -22.67 22.36
C MET A 236 -0.35 -23.69 22.99
N GLU A 237 -1.66 -23.50 22.82
CA GLU A 237 -2.68 -24.46 23.31
C GLU A 237 -2.54 -25.87 22.71
N LEU A 238 -1.99 -25.99 21.48
CA LEU A 238 -1.76 -27.28 20.83
C LEU A 238 -0.43 -27.95 21.22
N ILE A 239 0.52 -27.16 21.75
CA ILE A 239 1.86 -27.66 22.14
C ILE A 239 1.90 -28.04 23.63
N GLU A 240 1.13 -27.36 24.47
CA GLU A 240 0.97 -27.76 25.86
C GLU A 240 -0.20 -28.75 25.99
N PRO A 241 0.06 -30.08 26.10
CA PRO A 241 -0.99 -31.02 26.51
C PRO A 241 -1.43 -30.60 27.90
N LYS A 242 -2.76 -30.39 28.08
CA LYS A 242 -3.36 -30.17 29.39
C LYS A 242 -2.70 -31.10 30.39
N ARG A 243 -1.94 -30.54 31.32
CA ARG A 243 -1.53 -31.29 32.53
C ARG A 243 -2.81 -31.56 33.30
N ILE A 244 -3.24 -32.82 33.29
CA ILE A 244 -4.29 -33.37 34.12
C ILE A 244 -3.74 -33.49 35.54
#